data_bf379b20e85c8d30f36b15ee2f5ebc37
#
_entry.id   bf379b20e85c8d30f36b15ee2f5ebc37
#
_cell.length_a   1.000
_cell.length_b   1.000
_cell.length_c   1.000
_cell.angle_alpha   90.00
_cell.angle_beta   90.00
_cell.angle_gamma   90.00
#
_symmetry.space_group_name_H-M   'P 1'
#
loop_
_entity.id
_entity.type
_entity.pdbx_description
1 polymer ?
#
loop_
_entity_poly.entity_id
_entity_poly.type
_entity_poly.pdbx_seq_one_letter_code
_entity_poly.pdbx_strand_id
1 'polypeptide(L)'
;MLGTMLAGAPAFAFDGAPVNQRDTAIPGVAGQSAAVAKNPATSGQVPDSFKALEYAADIDGSAVAQWKLGRLYAAGDGVVRNDLRAFDYFSRIAKEHAQDSPSSPQSALVANAFVALARYYLNGIPNTEVKSDPQRAREMLYYAASYFGSADAQFDLARLYLKSANASANDLTYGTRWLGLAASKGQRQAQAMLGQMLFNGERLPPQRARGLMWMALACDGNNNPDEAWIRESYNQALSRASEDDRAMAAQMIKYWLQGRHE
;
A
#
# COMPACT_ATOMS: atom_id res chain seq x y z
N MET A 1 -9.51 -37.33 -24.66
CA MET A 1 -10.15 -36.00 -24.72
C MET A 1 -10.12 -35.44 -23.32
N LEU A 2 -9.14 -34.59 -23.00
CA LEU A 2 -9.04 -33.86 -21.73
C LEU A 2 -9.50 -32.42 -22.02
N GLY A 3 -10.69 -32.09 -21.50
CA GLY A 3 -11.20 -30.72 -21.55
C GLY A 3 -10.57 -29.88 -20.47
N THR A 4 -9.75 -28.90 -20.86
CA THR A 4 -9.26 -27.85 -19.99
C THR A 4 -10.40 -26.87 -19.71
N MET A 5 -10.93 -26.90 -18.49
CA MET A 5 -11.79 -25.83 -17.99
C MET A 5 -10.90 -24.62 -17.68
N LEU A 6 -11.00 -23.60 -18.51
CA LEU A 6 -10.59 -22.23 -18.17
C LEU A 6 -11.54 -21.74 -17.09
N ALA A 7 -11.05 -21.63 -15.86
CA ALA A 7 -11.73 -20.93 -14.79
C ALA A 7 -11.74 -19.44 -15.15
N GLY A 8 -12.90 -18.91 -15.53
CA GLY A 8 -13.11 -17.49 -15.73
C GLY A 8 -12.87 -16.74 -14.43
N ALA A 9 -12.08 -15.67 -14.49
CA ALA A 9 -11.89 -14.76 -13.37
C ALA A 9 -13.25 -14.16 -12.96
N PRO A 10 -13.55 -14.02 -11.67
CA PRO A 10 -14.82 -13.45 -11.23
C PRO A 10 -14.92 -12.00 -11.69
N ALA A 11 -16.01 -11.67 -12.39
CA ALA A 11 -16.35 -10.29 -12.70
C ALA A 11 -16.76 -9.59 -11.40
N PHE A 12 -15.92 -8.67 -10.92
CA PHE A 12 -16.25 -7.87 -9.75
C PHE A 12 -17.24 -6.75 -10.12
N ALA A 13 -18.41 -6.75 -9.50
CA ALA A 13 -19.31 -5.61 -9.54
C ALA A 13 -18.90 -4.65 -8.41
N PHE A 14 -18.60 -3.40 -8.74
CA PHE A 14 -18.09 -2.40 -7.82
C PHE A 14 -19.19 -1.41 -7.40
N ASP A 15 -19.49 -1.39 -6.11
CA ASP A 15 -20.32 -0.39 -5.44
C ASP A 15 -19.54 0.14 -4.22
N GLY A 16 -19.38 1.42 -4.19
CA GLY A 16 -18.41 2.23 -3.51
C GLY A 16 -18.25 2.39 -2.01
N ALA A 17 -17.05 2.45 -1.45
CA ALA A 17 -16.75 2.92 -0.07
C ALA A 17 -15.32 3.31 0.33
N PRO A 18 -15.10 4.03 1.43
CA PRO A 18 -14.07 5.05 1.69
C PRO A 18 -12.76 4.74 2.45
N VAL A 19 -11.75 5.60 2.37
CA VAL A 19 -10.38 5.51 2.92
C VAL A 19 -10.02 6.62 3.91
N ASN A 20 -9.39 6.26 5.00
CA ASN A 20 -8.66 7.19 5.86
C ASN A 20 -7.18 7.18 5.46
N GLN A 21 -6.61 8.39 5.25
CA GLN A 21 -5.28 8.56 4.68
C GLN A 21 -4.16 8.39 5.69
N ARG A 22 -3.13 7.69 5.27
CA ARG A 22 -1.71 8.04 5.45
C ARG A 22 -0.88 7.15 4.51
N ASP A 23 -0.06 7.81 3.68
CA ASP A 23 1.03 7.26 2.87
C ASP A 23 0.73 6.42 1.63
N THR A 24 0.89 7.03 0.46
CA THR A 24 1.50 6.36 -0.69
C THR A 24 2.23 7.39 -1.54
N ALA A 25 3.53 7.56 -1.32
CA ALA A 25 4.40 8.12 -2.33
C ALA A 25 4.59 7.05 -3.42
N ILE A 26 4.34 7.37 -4.67
CA ILE A 26 4.63 6.49 -5.81
C ILE A 26 6.13 6.62 -6.11
N PRO A 27 6.96 5.55 -5.95
CA PRO A 27 8.32 5.59 -6.46
C PRO A 27 8.25 5.55 -7.99
N GLY A 28 8.70 6.59 -8.66
CA GLY A 28 8.88 6.59 -10.12
C GLY A 28 8.28 7.75 -10.90
N VAL A 29 7.52 8.66 -10.30
CA VAL A 29 7.12 9.92 -10.93
C VAL A 29 7.88 11.07 -10.27
N ALA A 30 9.20 11.06 -10.42
CA ALA A 30 10.02 12.23 -10.15
C ALA A 30 9.90 13.21 -11.32
N GLY A 31 9.30 14.34 -11.09
CA GLY A 31 9.34 15.43 -12.04
C GLY A 31 8.13 16.35 -11.98
N GLN A 32 8.33 17.47 -11.31
CA GLN A 32 7.48 18.65 -11.23
C GLN A 32 6.43 18.65 -10.09
N SER A 33 6.92 18.73 -8.86
CA SER A 33 6.23 19.45 -7.80
C SER A 33 6.26 20.95 -8.16
N ALA A 34 5.23 21.43 -8.85
CA ALA A 34 4.90 22.84 -8.75
C ALA A 34 4.44 23.05 -7.30
N ALA A 35 5.24 23.80 -6.55
CA ALA A 35 4.87 24.27 -5.22
C ALA A 35 3.60 25.12 -5.36
N VAL A 36 2.46 24.52 -5.08
CA VAL A 36 1.21 25.25 -4.87
C VAL A 36 1.30 25.86 -3.48
N ALA A 37 1.52 27.16 -3.46
CA ALA A 37 1.55 27.96 -2.25
C ALA A 37 0.30 27.69 -1.40
N LYS A 38 0.51 27.43 -0.10
CA LYS A 38 -0.52 27.46 0.92
C LYS A 38 -1.07 28.89 1.01
N ASN A 39 -2.22 29.14 0.39
CA ASN A 39 -3.03 30.31 0.68
C ASN A 39 -4.43 29.84 1.13
N PRO A 40 -4.92 30.31 2.28
CA PRO A 40 -6.27 30.03 2.70
C PRO A 40 -7.27 30.74 1.78
N ALA A 41 -8.35 30.05 1.51
CA ALA A 41 -9.46 30.43 0.66
C ALA A 41 -9.81 31.93 0.69
N THR A 42 -9.55 32.62 -0.40
CA THR A 42 -10.23 33.86 -0.74
C THR A 42 -10.68 33.77 -2.19
N SER A 43 -11.98 33.86 -2.38
CA SER A 43 -12.75 33.88 -3.65
C SER A 43 -12.91 32.54 -4.37
N GLY A 44 -14.17 32.17 -4.59
CA GLY A 44 -14.68 30.92 -5.17
C GLY A 44 -14.37 30.67 -6.65
N GLN A 45 -13.15 30.89 -7.10
CA GLN A 45 -12.68 30.47 -8.41
C GLN A 45 -11.77 29.26 -8.28
N VAL A 46 -12.24 28.11 -8.72
CA VAL A 46 -11.45 26.91 -8.89
C VAL A 46 -10.32 27.21 -9.90
N PRO A 47 -9.04 26.95 -9.59
CA PRO A 47 -7.92 27.18 -10.51
C PRO A 47 -8.14 26.48 -11.84
N ASP A 48 -7.75 27.12 -12.95
CA ASP A 48 -7.91 26.53 -14.30
C ASP A 48 -7.18 25.19 -14.45
N SER A 49 -6.08 25.00 -13.72
CA SER A 49 -5.38 23.72 -13.62
C SER A 49 -6.23 22.61 -12.99
N PHE A 50 -7.10 22.94 -12.03
CA PHE A 50 -7.99 21.97 -11.42
C PHE A 50 -9.15 21.61 -12.38
N LYS A 51 -9.72 22.58 -13.09
CA LYS A 51 -10.75 22.33 -14.11
C LYS A 51 -10.21 21.46 -15.26
N ALA A 52 -8.97 21.71 -15.70
CA ALA A 52 -8.30 20.88 -16.69
C ALA A 52 -8.10 19.44 -16.19
N LEU A 53 -7.79 19.28 -14.89
CA LEU A 53 -7.65 17.96 -14.26
C LEU A 53 -9.01 17.24 -14.18
N GLU A 54 -10.09 17.96 -13.82
CA GLU A 54 -11.46 17.42 -13.83
C GLU A 54 -11.87 17.02 -15.26
N TYR A 55 -11.60 17.84 -16.25
CA TYR A 55 -11.90 17.50 -17.64
C TYR A 55 -11.17 16.22 -18.09
N ALA A 56 -9.86 16.13 -17.81
CA ALA A 56 -9.07 14.95 -18.15
C ALA A 56 -9.58 13.67 -17.44
N ALA A 57 -10.08 13.80 -16.21
CA ALA A 57 -10.59 12.67 -15.45
C ALA A 57 -12.01 12.24 -15.88
N ASP A 58 -12.90 13.21 -16.12
CA ASP A 58 -14.32 12.95 -16.29
C ASP A 58 -14.71 12.81 -17.75
N ILE A 59 -14.00 13.47 -18.67
CA ILE A 59 -14.30 13.45 -20.12
C ILE A 59 -13.31 12.55 -20.86
N ASP A 60 -11.99 12.71 -20.63
CA ASP A 60 -10.99 11.92 -21.33
C ASP A 60 -10.76 10.53 -20.69
N GLY A 61 -11.32 10.27 -19.50
CA GLY A 61 -11.17 9.01 -18.79
C GLY A 61 -9.75 8.73 -18.28
N SER A 62 -8.90 9.77 -18.14
CA SER A 62 -7.51 9.60 -17.76
C SER A 62 -7.35 9.03 -16.35
N ALA A 63 -6.90 7.79 -16.22
CA ALA A 63 -6.65 7.13 -14.95
C ALA A 63 -5.67 7.92 -14.05
N VAL A 64 -4.68 8.61 -14.65
CA VAL A 64 -3.74 9.47 -13.93
C VAL A 64 -4.46 10.69 -13.34
N ALA A 65 -5.37 11.30 -14.08
CA ALA A 65 -6.16 12.43 -13.62
C ALA A 65 -7.17 12.01 -12.54
N GLN A 66 -7.85 10.90 -12.76
CA GLN A 66 -8.76 10.28 -11.76
C GLN A 66 -8.01 9.96 -10.46
N TRP A 67 -6.82 9.39 -10.53
CA TRP A 67 -5.97 9.12 -9.35
C TRP A 67 -5.58 10.40 -8.61
N LYS A 68 -5.16 11.43 -9.33
CA LYS A 68 -4.81 12.73 -8.71
C LYS A 68 -6.00 13.34 -8.00
N LEU A 69 -7.18 13.39 -8.65
CA LEU A 69 -8.40 13.93 -8.03
C LEU A 69 -8.84 13.09 -6.83
N GLY A 70 -8.81 11.77 -6.94
CA GLY A 70 -9.11 10.88 -5.83
C GLY A 70 -8.24 11.20 -4.62
N ARG A 71 -6.95 11.42 -4.82
CA ARG A 71 -6.02 11.82 -3.74
C ARG A 71 -6.31 13.21 -3.18
N LEU A 72 -6.57 14.20 -4.04
CA LEU A 72 -6.88 15.57 -3.60
C LEU A 72 -8.15 15.59 -2.73
N TYR A 73 -9.22 14.91 -3.17
CA TYR A 73 -10.46 14.82 -2.41
C TYR A 73 -10.30 14.01 -1.12
N ALA A 74 -9.52 12.95 -1.13
CA ALA A 74 -9.24 12.17 0.05
C ALA A 74 -8.38 12.94 1.08
N ALA A 75 -7.41 13.78 0.63
CA ALA A 75 -6.57 14.60 1.48
C ALA A 75 -7.25 15.89 1.95
N GLY A 76 -8.16 16.43 1.15
CA GLY A 76 -8.59 17.81 1.31
C GLY A 76 -7.50 18.81 0.94
N ASP A 77 -6.61 18.43 -0.02
CA ASP A 77 -5.49 19.27 -0.44
C ASP A 77 -5.93 20.17 -1.61
N GLY A 78 -6.05 21.48 -1.34
CA GLY A 78 -6.55 22.46 -2.30
C GLY A 78 -8.05 22.37 -2.61
N VAL A 79 -8.75 21.39 -2.05
CA VAL A 79 -10.20 21.18 -2.17
C VAL A 79 -10.78 20.75 -0.83
N VAL A 80 -12.08 20.95 -0.64
CA VAL A 80 -12.76 20.40 0.55
C VAL A 80 -12.71 18.86 0.48
N ARG A 81 -12.24 18.25 1.58
CA ARG A 81 -12.20 16.78 1.69
C ARG A 81 -13.56 16.17 1.40
N ASN A 82 -13.56 15.19 0.51
CA ASN A 82 -14.76 14.46 0.13
C ASN A 82 -14.40 13.00 -0.15
N ASP A 83 -14.56 12.17 0.85
CA ASP A 83 -14.23 10.74 0.77
C ASP A 83 -15.08 10.00 -0.29
N LEU A 84 -16.35 10.41 -0.50
CA LEU A 84 -17.21 9.79 -1.51
C LEU A 84 -16.72 10.09 -2.95
N ARG A 85 -16.33 11.33 -3.23
CA ARG A 85 -15.73 11.68 -4.52
C ARG A 85 -14.40 10.97 -4.75
N ALA A 86 -13.56 10.90 -3.71
CA ALA A 86 -12.31 10.16 -3.78
C ALA A 86 -12.55 8.69 -4.15
N PHE A 87 -13.52 8.09 -3.48
CA PHE A 87 -13.92 6.72 -3.75
C PHE A 87 -14.42 6.53 -5.19
N ASP A 88 -15.26 7.43 -5.71
CA ASP A 88 -15.79 7.34 -7.07
C ASP A 88 -14.66 7.33 -8.11
N TYR A 89 -13.65 8.20 -7.95
CA TYR A 89 -12.51 8.22 -8.84
C TYR A 89 -11.67 6.92 -8.76
N PHE A 90 -11.40 6.40 -7.56
CA PHE A 90 -10.68 5.13 -7.42
C PHE A 90 -11.49 3.96 -7.96
N SER A 91 -12.82 3.99 -7.82
CA SER A 91 -13.71 2.96 -8.36
C SER A 91 -13.73 2.93 -9.88
N ARG A 92 -13.70 4.10 -10.54
CA ARG A 92 -13.59 4.19 -12.00
C ARG A 92 -12.30 3.55 -12.48
N ILE A 93 -11.16 3.90 -11.88
CA ILE A 93 -9.87 3.28 -12.21
C ILE A 93 -9.93 1.76 -12.07
N ALA A 94 -10.39 1.28 -10.92
CA ALA A 94 -10.48 -0.16 -10.68
C ALA A 94 -11.41 -0.88 -11.65
N LYS A 95 -12.54 -0.26 -12.02
CA LYS A 95 -13.53 -0.82 -12.95
C LYS A 95 -13.01 -0.86 -14.40
N GLU A 96 -12.37 0.21 -14.84
CA GLU A 96 -11.94 0.37 -16.22
C GLU A 96 -10.63 -0.36 -16.53
N HIS A 97 -9.73 -0.46 -15.54
CA HIS A 97 -8.37 -0.96 -15.70
C HIS A 97 -8.06 -2.26 -14.94
N ALA A 98 -9.08 -2.94 -14.35
CA ALA A 98 -8.85 -4.20 -13.63
C ALA A 98 -8.15 -5.27 -14.48
N GLN A 99 -8.44 -5.31 -15.78
CA GLN A 99 -7.93 -6.32 -16.71
C GLN A 99 -6.61 -5.89 -17.40
N ASP A 100 -6.08 -4.71 -17.08
CA ASP A 100 -4.83 -4.22 -17.66
C ASP A 100 -3.67 -5.16 -17.32
N SER A 101 -2.72 -5.29 -18.24
CA SER A 101 -1.55 -6.12 -17.98
C SER A 101 -0.78 -5.63 -16.74
N PRO A 102 -0.33 -6.55 -15.85
CA PRO A 102 0.54 -6.20 -14.74
C PRO A 102 1.85 -5.51 -15.15
N SER A 103 2.26 -5.68 -16.40
CA SER A 103 3.43 -5.01 -16.99
C SER A 103 3.11 -3.65 -17.64
N SER A 104 1.85 -3.21 -17.63
CA SER A 104 1.47 -1.91 -18.19
C SER A 104 2.09 -0.77 -17.37
N PRO A 105 2.41 0.39 -18.01
CA PRO A 105 2.94 1.55 -17.29
C PRO A 105 2.01 2.08 -16.18
N GLN A 106 0.72 1.76 -16.26
CA GLN A 106 -0.29 2.22 -15.30
C GLN A 106 -0.61 1.17 -14.22
N SER A 107 -0.03 -0.03 -14.30
CA SER A 107 -0.34 -1.15 -13.39
C SER A 107 -0.18 -0.80 -11.92
N ALA A 108 0.86 -0.05 -11.57
CA ALA A 108 1.08 0.41 -10.20
C ALA A 108 -0.02 1.38 -9.72
N LEU A 109 -0.50 2.27 -10.60
CA LEU A 109 -1.59 3.19 -10.31
C LEU A 109 -2.90 2.43 -10.09
N VAL A 110 -3.20 1.46 -10.94
CA VAL A 110 -4.39 0.61 -10.82
C VAL A 110 -4.34 -0.19 -9.52
N ALA A 111 -3.20 -0.81 -9.21
CA ALA A 111 -3.02 -1.52 -7.95
C ALA A 111 -3.23 -0.61 -6.72
N ASN A 112 -2.73 0.63 -6.77
CA ASN A 112 -2.94 1.60 -5.71
C ASN A 112 -4.41 2.03 -5.57
N ALA A 113 -5.18 2.08 -6.66
CA ALA A 113 -6.61 2.33 -6.60
C ALA A 113 -7.35 1.18 -5.87
N PHE A 114 -6.98 -0.08 -6.13
CA PHE A 114 -7.51 -1.23 -5.38
C PHE A 114 -7.15 -1.16 -3.89
N VAL A 115 -5.91 -0.80 -3.54
CA VAL A 115 -5.48 -0.60 -2.15
C VAL A 115 -6.28 0.53 -1.49
N ALA A 116 -6.47 1.65 -2.19
CA ALA A 116 -7.28 2.74 -1.72
C ALA A 116 -8.71 2.29 -1.45
N LEU A 117 -9.37 1.62 -2.37
CA LEU A 117 -10.72 1.07 -2.20
C LEU A 117 -10.81 0.08 -1.04
N ALA A 118 -9.85 -0.82 -0.92
CA ALA A 118 -9.82 -1.78 0.19
C ALA A 118 -9.80 -1.09 1.55
N ARG A 119 -9.01 -0.03 1.71
CA ARG A 119 -9.02 0.77 2.93
C ARG A 119 -10.37 1.42 3.17
N TYR A 120 -11.08 1.81 2.12
CA TYR A 120 -12.44 2.30 2.19
C TYR A 120 -13.37 1.18 2.67
N TYR A 121 -13.36 -0.01 2.12
CA TYR A 121 -14.21 -1.10 2.60
C TYR A 121 -13.89 -1.55 4.02
N LEU A 122 -12.68 -1.31 4.55
CA LEU A 122 -12.39 -1.58 5.96
C LEU A 122 -13.12 -0.65 6.92
N ASN A 123 -13.29 0.61 6.55
CA ASN A 123 -13.75 1.66 7.47
C ASN A 123 -15.22 2.08 7.29
N GLY A 124 -15.76 1.96 6.12
CA GLY A 124 -17.04 2.55 5.73
C GLY A 124 -16.99 4.08 5.56
N ILE A 125 -17.90 4.82 4.84
CA ILE A 125 -18.06 6.28 4.89
C ILE A 125 -19.25 6.64 5.79
N PRO A 126 -19.03 7.46 6.79
CA PRO A 126 -20.16 7.95 7.58
C PRO A 126 -21.19 8.65 6.69
N ASN A 127 -22.46 8.35 6.93
CA ASN A 127 -23.61 8.97 6.25
C ASN A 127 -23.68 8.74 4.73
N THR A 128 -23.14 7.62 4.22
CA THR A 128 -23.27 7.21 2.81
C THR A 128 -23.72 5.76 2.69
N GLU A 129 -24.04 5.31 1.47
CA GLU A 129 -24.38 3.90 1.17
C GLU A 129 -23.17 2.96 1.32
N VAL A 130 -22.04 3.54 1.50
CA VAL A 130 -20.77 2.88 1.56
C VAL A 130 -20.49 2.38 2.98
N LYS A 131 -20.82 1.12 3.24
CA LYS A 131 -20.66 0.49 4.56
C LYS A 131 -19.33 -0.26 4.65
N SER A 132 -18.87 -0.49 5.88
CA SER A 132 -17.72 -1.36 6.11
C SER A 132 -18.01 -2.77 5.61
N ASP A 133 -17.09 -3.30 4.79
CA ASP A 133 -17.10 -4.65 4.25
C ASP A 133 -15.68 -5.22 4.22
N PRO A 134 -15.23 -5.83 5.33
CA PRO A 134 -13.90 -6.40 5.43
C PRO A 134 -13.63 -7.55 4.45
N GLN A 135 -14.68 -8.26 4.03
CA GLN A 135 -14.55 -9.34 3.05
C GLN A 135 -14.17 -8.76 1.68
N ARG A 136 -14.88 -7.74 1.25
CA ARG A 136 -14.61 -7.05 0.00
C ARG A 136 -13.26 -6.34 -0.01
N ALA A 137 -12.86 -5.76 1.13
CA ALA A 137 -11.52 -5.22 1.30
C ALA A 137 -10.43 -6.27 1.09
N ARG A 138 -10.61 -7.46 1.65
CA ARG A 138 -9.68 -8.59 1.48
C ARG A 138 -9.58 -9.03 0.03
N GLU A 139 -10.69 -9.13 -0.68
CA GLU A 139 -10.74 -9.50 -2.09
C GLU A 139 -9.97 -8.51 -2.96
N MET A 140 -10.16 -7.20 -2.72
CA MET A 140 -9.43 -6.15 -3.44
C MET A 140 -7.93 -6.17 -3.16
N LEU A 141 -7.54 -6.31 -1.90
CA LEU A 141 -6.13 -6.45 -1.54
C LEU A 141 -5.52 -7.71 -2.13
N TYR A 142 -6.25 -8.83 -2.09
CA TYR A 142 -5.78 -10.08 -2.68
C TYR A 142 -5.56 -9.93 -4.19
N TYR A 143 -6.48 -9.26 -4.88
CA TYR A 143 -6.34 -9.01 -6.31
C TYR A 143 -5.11 -8.12 -6.62
N ALA A 144 -4.96 -7.00 -5.94
CA ALA A 144 -3.82 -6.11 -6.12
C ALA A 144 -2.48 -6.77 -5.73
N ALA A 145 -2.49 -7.62 -4.70
CA ALA A 145 -1.31 -8.33 -4.22
C ALA A 145 -0.86 -9.47 -5.13
N SER A 146 -1.82 -10.22 -5.69
CA SER A 146 -1.55 -11.42 -6.49
C SER A 146 -1.41 -11.11 -7.99
N TYR A 147 -2.31 -10.32 -8.57
CA TYR A 147 -2.33 -10.02 -9.99
C TYR A 147 -1.32 -8.92 -10.35
N PHE A 148 -1.39 -7.77 -9.69
CA PHE A 148 -0.45 -6.67 -9.93
C PHE A 148 0.86 -6.78 -9.14
N GLY A 149 0.93 -7.68 -8.18
CA GLY A 149 2.12 -7.85 -7.36
C GLY A 149 2.44 -6.65 -6.46
N SER A 150 1.46 -5.81 -6.13
CA SER A 150 1.64 -4.61 -5.31
C SER A 150 2.18 -4.93 -3.93
N ALA A 151 3.33 -4.34 -3.57
CA ALA A 151 3.94 -4.51 -2.26
C ALA A 151 3.07 -3.92 -1.13
N ASP A 152 2.40 -2.80 -1.39
CA ASP A 152 1.48 -2.18 -0.42
C ASP A 152 0.25 -3.04 -0.19
N ALA A 153 -0.33 -3.62 -1.26
CA ALA A 153 -1.44 -4.56 -1.13
C ALA A 153 -1.03 -5.82 -0.37
N GLN A 154 0.18 -6.35 -0.63
CA GLN A 154 0.74 -7.49 0.08
C GLN A 154 0.91 -7.19 1.57
N PHE A 155 1.38 -6.00 1.92
CA PHE A 155 1.53 -5.56 3.30
C PHE A 155 0.16 -5.38 4.00
N ASP A 156 -0.79 -4.66 3.37
CA ASP A 156 -2.11 -4.47 3.96
C ASP A 156 -2.86 -5.81 4.12
N LEU A 157 -2.73 -6.72 3.15
CA LEU A 157 -3.28 -8.08 3.25
C LEU A 157 -2.64 -8.88 4.39
N ALA A 158 -1.31 -8.80 4.54
CA ALA A 158 -0.60 -9.42 5.66
C ALA A 158 -1.12 -8.91 7.01
N ARG A 159 -1.33 -7.61 7.13
CA ARG A 159 -1.89 -7.00 8.34
C ARG A 159 -3.29 -7.52 8.67
N LEU A 160 -4.14 -7.72 7.67
CA LEU A 160 -5.48 -8.28 7.89
C LEU A 160 -5.40 -9.71 8.47
N TYR A 161 -4.52 -10.55 7.94
CA TYR A 161 -4.31 -11.90 8.47
C TYR A 161 -3.68 -11.90 9.87
N LEU A 162 -2.73 -10.99 10.12
CA LEU A 162 -1.97 -10.97 11.37
C LEU A 162 -2.64 -10.15 12.49
N LYS A 163 -3.66 -9.33 12.19
CA LYS A 163 -4.30 -8.46 13.19
C LYS A 163 -5.16 -9.23 14.20
N SER A 164 -5.72 -10.35 13.82
CA SER A 164 -6.60 -11.12 14.71
C SER A 164 -5.82 -11.70 15.88
N ALA A 165 -6.28 -11.44 17.10
CA ALA A 165 -5.73 -12.09 18.31
C ALA A 165 -5.93 -13.61 18.27
N ASN A 166 -6.98 -14.08 17.57
CA ASN A 166 -7.34 -15.48 17.39
C ASN A 166 -7.00 -15.97 15.96
N ALA A 167 -5.94 -15.41 15.34
CA ALA A 167 -5.49 -15.83 14.02
C ALA A 167 -5.21 -17.34 14.03
N SER A 168 -5.78 -18.07 13.08
CA SER A 168 -5.51 -19.49 12.90
C SER A 168 -4.05 -19.72 12.45
N ALA A 169 -3.56 -20.95 12.57
CA ALA A 169 -2.24 -21.31 12.04
C ALA A 169 -2.12 -20.99 10.52
N ASN A 170 -3.21 -21.14 9.77
CA ASN A 170 -3.27 -20.78 8.37
C ASN A 170 -3.18 -19.26 8.16
N ASP A 171 -3.88 -18.46 8.97
CA ASP A 171 -3.80 -17.00 8.91
C ASP A 171 -2.38 -16.52 9.18
N LEU A 172 -1.70 -17.11 10.18
CA LEU A 172 -0.30 -16.80 10.46
C LEU A 172 0.61 -17.16 9.30
N THR A 173 0.39 -18.28 8.66
CA THR A 173 1.16 -18.74 7.50
C THR A 173 0.95 -17.81 6.32
N TYR A 174 -0.30 -17.49 5.96
CA TYR A 174 -0.61 -16.58 4.87
C TYR A 174 -0.12 -15.16 5.16
N GLY A 175 -0.38 -14.65 6.37
CA GLY A 175 0.06 -13.31 6.77
C GLY A 175 1.57 -13.13 6.71
N THR A 176 2.34 -14.11 7.23
CA THR A 176 3.81 -14.08 7.17
C THR A 176 4.35 -14.21 5.75
N ARG A 177 3.71 -15.01 4.90
CA ARG A 177 4.08 -15.13 3.48
C ARG A 177 3.90 -13.81 2.74
N TRP A 178 2.75 -13.16 2.87
CA TRP A 178 2.50 -11.86 2.25
C TRP A 178 3.41 -10.77 2.81
N LEU A 179 3.67 -10.79 4.11
CA LEU A 179 4.61 -9.86 4.75
C LEU A 179 6.03 -10.02 4.21
N GLY A 180 6.48 -11.27 4.03
CA GLY A 180 7.79 -11.58 3.44
C GLY A 180 7.91 -11.10 2.00
N LEU A 181 6.85 -11.29 1.18
CA LEU A 181 6.81 -10.80 -0.20
C LEU A 181 6.86 -9.28 -0.28
N ALA A 182 6.11 -8.58 0.56
CA ALA A 182 6.14 -7.12 0.63
C ALA A 182 7.53 -6.61 1.07
N ALA A 183 8.12 -7.22 2.10
CA ALA A 183 9.45 -6.87 2.61
C ALA A 183 10.54 -7.08 1.54
N SER A 184 10.48 -8.19 0.78
CA SER A 184 11.44 -8.46 -0.28
C SER A 184 11.38 -7.45 -1.43
N LYS A 185 10.22 -6.83 -1.65
CA LYS A 185 10.03 -5.75 -2.63
C LYS A 185 10.40 -4.37 -2.10
N GLY A 186 10.86 -4.27 -0.85
CA GLY A 186 11.30 -3.01 -0.24
C GLY A 186 10.19 -2.20 0.42
N GLN A 187 9.01 -2.80 0.67
CA GLN A 187 7.96 -2.13 1.44
C GLN A 187 8.44 -1.98 2.89
N ARG A 188 8.72 -0.74 3.30
CA ARG A 188 9.42 -0.43 4.56
C ARG A 188 8.69 -0.90 5.81
N GLN A 189 7.40 -0.66 5.89
CA GLN A 189 6.60 -1.06 7.05
C GLN A 189 6.54 -2.59 7.16
N ALA A 190 6.52 -3.31 6.01
CA ALA A 190 6.61 -4.77 5.98
C ALA A 190 7.98 -5.26 6.45
N GLN A 191 9.07 -4.62 6.01
CA GLN A 191 10.42 -4.93 6.47
C GLN A 191 10.54 -4.73 7.99
N ALA A 192 10.07 -3.59 8.51
CA ALA A 192 10.09 -3.30 9.94
C ALA A 192 9.28 -4.33 10.74
N MET A 193 8.04 -4.61 10.31
CA MET A 193 7.16 -5.56 11.00
C MET A 193 7.71 -6.98 10.97
N LEU A 194 8.19 -7.45 9.82
CA LEU A 194 8.85 -8.77 9.71
C LEU A 194 10.10 -8.83 10.57
N GLY A 195 10.88 -7.75 10.57
CA GLY A 195 12.08 -7.62 11.39
C GLY A 195 11.78 -7.76 12.88
N GLN A 196 10.76 -7.07 13.39
CA GLN A 196 10.32 -7.18 14.79
C GLN A 196 9.86 -8.59 15.15
N MET A 197 9.03 -9.19 14.29
CA MET A 197 8.52 -10.55 14.51
C MET A 197 9.66 -11.57 14.61
N LEU A 198 10.66 -11.49 13.72
CA LEU A 198 11.80 -12.38 13.69
C LEU A 198 12.74 -12.12 14.88
N PHE A 199 12.95 -10.86 15.25
CA PHE A 199 13.86 -10.51 16.35
C PHE A 199 13.30 -10.94 17.72
N ASN A 200 12.01 -10.68 17.95
CA ASN A 200 11.35 -11.01 19.21
C ASN A 200 10.92 -12.50 19.30
N GLY A 201 10.83 -13.20 18.21
CA GLY A 201 10.26 -14.55 18.18
C GLY A 201 8.74 -14.54 18.30
N GLU A 202 8.08 -13.44 17.90
CA GLU A 202 6.63 -13.31 17.95
C GLU A 202 5.97 -14.02 16.76
N ARG A 203 5.22 -15.08 17.06
CA ARG A 203 4.51 -15.89 16.06
C ARG A 203 5.41 -16.62 15.04
N LEU A 204 6.70 -16.39 15.08
CA LEU A 204 7.74 -17.04 14.27
C LEU A 204 8.89 -17.46 15.19
N PRO A 205 9.64 -18.53 14.86
CA PRO A 205 10.88 -18.84 15.56
C PRO A 205 11.85 -17.65 15.51
N PRO A 206 12.53 -17.34 16.63
CA PRO A 206 13.43 -16.18 16.68
C PRO A 206 14.61 -16.33 15.72
N GLN A 207 14.86 -15.31 14.93
CA GLN A 207 15.98 -15.17 13.99
C GLN A 207 16.53 -13.75 14.14
N ARG A 208 17.23 -13.46 15.25
CA ARG A 208 17.56 -12.10 15.66
C ARG A 208 18.41 -11.34 14.63
N ALA A 209 19.43 -11.97 14.08
CA ALA A 209 20.28 -11.35 13.05
C ALA A 209 19.45 -10.98 11.79
N ARG A 210 18.59 -11.89 11.34
CA ARG A 210 17.69 -11.62 10.20
C ARG A 210 16.65 -10.54 10.52
N GLY A 211 16.17 -10.51 11.76
CA GLY A 211 15.28 -9.45 12.24
C GLY A 211 15.94 -8.08 12.18
N LEU A 212 17.20 -7.97 12.67
CA LEU A 212 17.99 -6.74 12.57
C LEU A 212 18.24 -6.32 11.12
N MET A 213 18.56 -7.26 10.23
CA MET A 213 18.74 -6.99 8.80
C MET A 213 17.51 -6.31 8.21
N TRP A 214 16.32 -6.87 8.43
CA TRP A 214 15.08 -6.30 7.87
C TRP A 214 14.77 -4.93 8.45
N MET A 215 14.94 -4.70 9.76
CA MET A 215 14.73 -3.40 10.38
C MET A 215 15.74 -2.36 9.90
N ALA A 216 17.01 -2.74 9.70
CA ALA A 216 18.01 -1.85 9.14
C ALA A 216 17.66 -1.40 7.72
N LEU A 217 17.25 -2.35 6.86
CA LEU A 217 16.79 -2.04 5.49
C LEU A 217 15.56 -1.11 5.49
N ALA A 218 14.65 -1.28 6.45
CA ALA A 218 13.49 -0.40 6.60
C ALA A 218 13.87 1.04 6.99
N CYS A 219 15.00 1.22 7.69
CA CYS A 219 15.49 2.53 8.09
C CYS A 219 16.24 3.26 6.98
N ASP A 220 16.73 2.53 5.95
CA ASP A 220 17.56 3.10 4.91
C ASP A 220 16.78 4.14 4.08
N GLY A 221 17.36 5.36 3.97
CA GLY A 221 16.73 6.47 3.25
C GLY A 221 15.37 6.94 3.79
N ASN A 222 14.96 6.49 5.00
CA ASN A 222 13.68 6.87 5.58
C ASN A 222 13.78 8.19 6.35
N ASN A 223 13.17 9.24 5.81
CA ASN A 223 13.03 10.56 6.43
C ASN A 223 11.55 10.92 6.71
N ASN A 224 10.63 9.96 6.59
CA ASN A 224 9.22 10.19 6.86
C ASN A 224 8.97 10.28 8.37
N PRO A 225 8.48 11.42 8.91
CA PRO A 225 8.18 11.57 10.33
C PRO A 225 7.14 10.57 10.84
N ASP A 226 6.16 10.19 10.01
CA ASP A 226 5.11 9.25 10.36
C ASP A 226 5.64 7.82 10.53
N GLU A 227 6.84 7.54 10.02
CA GLU A 227 7.54 6.26 10.14
C GLU A 227 8.71 6.30 11.14
N ALA A 228 8.80 7.32 12.00
CA ALA A 228 9.84 7.44 13.03
C ALA A 228 9.91 6.20 13.95
N TRP A 229 8.77 5.54 14.18
CA TRP A 229 8.66 4.29 14.93
C TRP A 229 9.53 3.15 14.38
N ILE A 230 9.82 3.13 13.07
CA ILE A 230 10.69 2.13 12.44
C ILE A 230 12.12 2.25 12.99
N ARG A 231 12.64 3.48 13.01
CA ARG A 231 13.98 3.77 13.54
C ARG A 231 14.06 3.48 15.04
N GLU A 232 13.02 3.84 15.78
CA GLU A 232 12.96 3.54 17.21
C GLU A 232 12.97 2.05 17.47
N SER A 233 12.17 1.27 16.74
CA SER A 233 12.13 -0.19 16.83
C SER A 233 13.48 -0.83 16.51
N TYR A 234 14.17 -0.32 15.48
CA TYR A 234 15.50 -0.79 15.13
C TYR A 234 16.51 -0.50 16.25
N ASN A 235 16.52 0.71 16.81
CA ASN A 235 17.43 1.08 17.90
C ASN A 235 17.18 0.24 19.15
N GLN A 236 15.94 -0.03 19.50
CA GLN A 236 15.58 -0.92 20.61
C GLN A 236 16.07 -2.36 20.37
N ALA A 237 15.89 -2.89 19.17
CA ALA A 237 16.39 -4.21 18.82
C ALA A 237 17.92 -4.25 18.84
N LEU A 238 18.56 -3.24 18.29
CA LEU A 238 20.02 -3.13 18.26
C LEU A 238 20.64 -3.10 19.65
N SER A 239 20.03 -2.42 20.62
CA SER A 239 20.51 -2.37 22.01
C SER A 239 20.42 -3.73 22.74
N ARG A 240 19.53 -4.60 22.31
CA ARG A 240 19.28 -5.94 22.88
C ARG A 240 20.01 -7.07 22.14
N ALA A 241 20.60 -6.77 20.99
CA ALA A 241 21.28 -7.74 20.15
C ALA A 241 22.69 -8.05 20.65
N SER A 242 23.12 -9.31 20.50
CA SER A 242 24.51 -9.69 20.71
C SER A 242 25.45 -9.14 19.63
N GLU A 243 26.78 -9.17 19.87
CA GLU A 243 27.73 -8.82 18.81
C GLU A 243 27.65 -9.76 17.63
N ASP A 244 27.42 -11.04 17.84
CA ASP A 244 27.27 -12.04 16.79
C ASP A 244 26.00 -11.74 15.93
N ASP A 245 24.88 -11.40 16.57
CA ASP A 245 23.66 -11.02 15.85
C ASP A 245 23.90 -9.81 14.95
N ARG A 246 24.63 -8.80 15.46
CA ARG A 246 24.95 -7.57 14.72
C ARG A 246 25.89 -7.84 13.55
N ALA A 247 26.95 -8.62 13.78
CA ALA A 247 27.91 -9.00 12.75
C ALA A 247 27.23 -9.80 11.62
N MET A 248 26.41 -10.78 12.00
CA MET A 248 25.65 -11.59 11.05
C MET A 248 24.64 -10.76 10.28
N ALA A 249 23.93 -9.84 10.92
CA ALA A 249 22.99 -8.93 10.25
C ALA A 249 23.71 -8.04 9.22
N ALA A 250 24.86 -7.48 9.57
CA ALA A 250 25.67 -6.66 8.65
C ALA A 250 26.10 -7.46 7.41
N GLN A 251 26.50 -8.71 7.59
CA GLN A 251 26.86 -9.60 6.49
C GLN A 251 25.65 -9.91 5.60
N MET A 252 24.49 -10.19 6.19
CA MET A 252 23.24 -10.42 5.44
C MET A 252 22.81 -9.19 4.64
N ILE A 253 22.94 -7.98 5.19
CA ILE A 253 22.65 -6.72 4.47
C ILE A 253 23.55 -6.60 3.25
N LYS A 254 24.87 -6.86 3.42
CA LYS A 254 25.82 -6.80 2.31
C LYS A 254 25.41 -7.73 1.16
N TYR A 255 25.08 -8.98 1.46
CA TYR A 255 24.63 -9.94 0.44
C TYR A 255 23.30 -9.54 -0.18
N TRP A 256 22.36 -9.03 0.60
CA TRP A 256 21.07 -8.56 0.10
C TRP A 256 21.22 -7.42 -0.91
N LEU A 257 22.09 -6.47 -0.62
CA LEU A 257 22.35 -5.33 -1.50
C LEU A 257 23.09 -5.76 -2.78
N GLN A 258 24.01 -6.71 -2.70
CA GLN A 258 24.70 -7.27 -3.87
C GLN A 258 23.75 -7.98 -4.82
N GLY A 259 22.86 -8.84 -4.32
CA GLY A 259 21.90 -9.59 -5.15
C GLY A 259 20.77 -8.73 -5.75
N ARG A 260 20.73 -7.42 -5.50
CA ARG A 260 19.79 -6.49 -6.15
C ARG A 260 20.40 -5.76 -7.35
N HIS A 261 21.69 -5.92 -7.58
CA HIS A 261 22.44 -5.28 -8.67
C HIS A 261 22.78 -6.24 -9.81
N GLU A 262 22.45 -7.53 -9.66
CA GLU A 262 22.50 -8.57 -10.71
C GLU A 262 21.10 -8.80 -11.30
#